data_ad9d0ac870ed18c8c40fc98f50dc30f4
#
_entry.id   ad9d0ac870ed18c8c40fc98f50dc30f4
#
_cell.length_a   1.000
_cell.length_b   1.000
_cell.length_c   1.000
_cell.angle_alpha   90.00
_cell.angle_beta   90.00
_cell.angle_gamma   90.00
#
_symmetry.space_group_name_H-M   'P 1'
#
loop_
_entity.id
_entity.type
_entity.pdbx_description
1 polymer ?
#
loop_
_entity_poly.entity_id
_entity_poly.type
_entity_poly.pdbx_seq_one_letter_code
_entity_poly.pdbx_strand_id
1 'polypeptide(L)'
;MSINIYGAGIAGLSLAASLSENHFENYKIFEKASDIRKSDTAIQLGFNCFQALRDLGVLELVINKSIRTNSLNIYSKNNFLKKTNIKGSLFIKRNDLIEILLSKIGSNKIVFNKQFNDKKTFKTDLNIDATGGREGLDSGRIASWGVTNLLANHDKMFRELNLFMFPGMHLVTYPLIDNQLSWTYIRKSNNKKNNDIIKDILHPIDDRNFEALISKTIRLHFKNKCNYLNDNKKVLEIGDAAHQFLPHLAQGATQSLIDGLFISKYLIKNNFDEYIDDQKFSDFSRRRLQLLNKINFQSRINADVFQIENQFISGVRDFVIRFNTPS
;
A
#
# COMPACT_ATOMS: atom_id res chain seq x y z
N MET A 1 13.03 -27.44 -8.05
CA MET A 1 13.09 -25.98 -8.28
C MET A 1 13.24 -25.27 -6.95
N SER A 2 14.07 -24.24 -6.87
CA SER A 2 14.15 -23.31 -5.75
C SER A 2 13.51 -21.96 -6.15
N ILE A 3 12.88 -21.26 -5.21
CA ILE A 3 12.29 -19.95 -5.44
C ILE A 3 13.09 -18.91 -4.66
N ASN A 4 13.62 -17.93 -5.37
CA ASN A 4 14.33 -16.80 -4.79
C ASN A 4 13.40 -15.56 -4.80
N ILE A 5 13.02 -15.09 -3.62
CA ILE A 5 12.17 -13.90 -3.42
C ILE A 5 13.08 -12.76 -2.99
N TYR A 6 13.15 -11.70 -3.75
CA TYR A 6 13.97 -10.53 -3.43
C TYR A 6 13.10 -9.43 -2.84
N GLY A 7 13.30 -9.14 -1.56
CA GLY A 7 12.60 -8.14 -0.77
C GLY A 7 11.69 -8.75 0.29
N ALA A 8 11.95 -8.44 1.56
CA ALA A 8 11.15 -8.83 2.72
C ALA A 8 10.08 -7.78 3.07
N GLY A 9 9.45 -7.21 2.02
CA GLY A 9 8.27 -6.35 2.14
C GLY A 9 6.96 -7.13 2.16
N ILE A 10 5.82 -6.44 2.17
CA ILE A 10 4.49 -7.07 2.21
C ILE A 10 4.29 -8.09 1.09
N ALA A 11 4.69 -7.77 -0.14
CA ALA A 11 4.52 -8.66 -1.28
C ALA A 11 5.36 -9.94 -1.14
N GLY A 12 6.66 -9.81 -0.84
CA GLY A 12 7.55 -10.96 -0.68
C GLY A 12 7.18 -11.85 0.50
N LEU A 13 6.83 -11.25 1.65
CA LEU A 13 6.39 -11.99 2.82
C LEU A 13 5.03 -12.66 2.60
N SER A 14 4.11 -12.03 1.87
CA SER A 14 2.82 -12.64 1.52
C SER A 14 3.01 -13.87 0.62
N LEU A 15 3.89 -13.78 -0.38
CA LEU A 15 4.22 -14.93 -1.22
C LEU A 15 4.85 -16.06 -0.39
N ALA A 16 5.84 -15.75 0.44
CA ALA A 16 6.51 -16.72 1.30
C ALA A 16 5.53 -17.40 2.26
N ALA A 17 4.65 -16.62 2.91
CA ALA A 17 3.62 -17.15 3.78
C ALA A 17 2.66 -18.09 3.01
N SER A 18 2.26 -17.72 1.79
CA SER A 18 1.43 -18.58 0.96
C SER A 18 2.14 -19.86 0.53
N LEU A 19 3.43 -19.81 0.23
CA LEU A 19 4.23 -21.01 -0.09
C LEU A 19 4.31 -21.94 1.13
N SER A 20 4.59 -21.39 2.33
CA SER A 20 4.63 -22.15 3.58
C SER A 20 3.27 -22.81 3.92
N GLU A 21 2.16 -22.08 3.80
CA GLU A 21 0.80 -22.63 4.01
C GLU A 21 0.47 -23.79 3.05
N ASN A 22 1.11 -23.82 1.87
CA ASN A 22 0.98 -24.92 0.89
C ASN A 22 2.13 -25.93 0.98
N HIS A 23 2.85 -25.97 2.09
CA HIS A 23 3.93 -26.93 2.38
C HIS A 23 5.08 -26.92 1.38
N PHE A 24 5.26 -25.82 0.64
CA PHE A 24 6.43 -25.66 -0.23
C PHE A 24 7.57 -24.99 0.53
N GLU A 25 8.61 -25.76 0.84
CA GLU A 25 9.73 -25.31 1.70
C GLU A 25 10.97 -24.86 0.92
N ASN A 26 11.05 -25.11 -0.39
CA ASN A 26 12.26 -24.79 -1.15
C ASN A 26 12.26 -23.38 -1.71
N TYR A 27 12.20 -22.38 -0.80
CA TYR A 27 12.32 -20.96 -1.14
C TYR A 27 13.24 -20.24 -0.16
N LYS A 28 13.79 -19.09 -0.59
CA LYS A 28 14.53 -18.13 0.23
C LYS A 28 14.09 -16.70 -0.07
N ILE A 29 14.12 -15.87 0.95
CA ILE A 29 13.88 -14.42 0.86
C ILE A 29 15.22 -13.72 1.03
N PHE A 30 15.56 -12.85 0.10
CA PHE A 30 16.78 -12.04 0.14
C PHE A 30 16.40 -10.58 0.42
N GLU A 31 16.91 -10.05 1.53
CA GLU A 31 16.67 -8.67 1.94
C GLU A 31 17.97 -7.86 1.92
N LYS A 32 17.94 -6.67 1.33
CA LYS A 32 19.12 -5.82 1.21
C LYS A 32 19.57 -5.20 2.53
N ALA A 33 18.62 -4.96 3.44
CA ALA A 33 18.89 -4.43 4.77
C ALA A 33 19.49 -5.50 5.68
N SER A 34 20.11 -5.08 6.77
CA SER A 34 20.64 -5.96 7.81
C SER A 34 19.57 -6.54 8.74
N ASP A 35 18.34 -6.01 8.67
CA ASP A 35 17.17 -6.42 9.46
C ASP A 35 15.88 -6.06 8.70
N ILE A 36 14.74 -6.55 9.18
CA ILE A 36 13.42 -6.16 8.68
C ILE A 36 13.22 -4.66 8.92
N ARG A 37 12.93 -3.95 7.86
CA ARG A 37 12.77 -2.50 7.91
C ARG A 37 11.57 -2.10 8.76
N LYS A 38 11.83 -1.48 9.90
CA LYS A 38 10.81 -0.81 10.73
C LYS A 38 10.43 0.54 10.14
N SER A 39 9.19 0.95 10.30
CA SER A 39 8.66 2.19 9.72
C SER A 39 7.46 2.66 10.54
N ASP A 40 7.48 3.95 10.89
CA ASP A 40 6.37 4.61 11.59
C ASP A 40 5.26 4.98 10.61
N THR A 41 4.76 3.98 9.90
CA THR A 41 3.67 4.10 8.95
C THR A 41 2.56 3.12 9.28
N ALA A 42 1.36 3.47 8.84
CA ALA A 42 0.23 2.58 8.92
C ALA A 42 -0.34 2.28 7.52
N ILE A 43 -1.19 1.29 7.46
CA ILE A 43 -1.75 0.74 6.24
C ILE A 43 -3.25 0.64 6.37
N GLN A 44 -3.95 1.09 5.35
CA GLN A 44 -5.35 0.77 5.14
C GLN A 44 -5.46 -0.50 4.30
N LEU A 45 -6.14 -1.50 4.82
CA LEU A 45 -6.48 -2.74 4.13
C LEU A 45 -7.96 -2.72 3.78
N GLY A 46 -8.27 -2.66 2.49
CA GLY A 46 -9.64 -2.68 2.00
C GLY A 46 -10.29 -4.06 2.12
N PHE A 47 -11.62 -4.11 2.11
CA PHE A 47 -12.39 -5.36 2.17
C PHE A 47 -11.98 -6.39 1.11
N ASN A 48 -11.48 -5.94 -0.04
CA ASN A 48 -11.04 -6.78 -1.14
C ASN A 48 -9.81 -7.66 -0.84
N CYS A 49 -9.09 -7.43 0.27
CA CYS A 49 -7.99 -8.31 0.69
C CYS A 49 -8.37 -9.32 1.79
N PHE A 50 -9.60 -9.28 2.32
CA PHE A 50 -10.00 -10.16 3.44
C PHE A 50 -9.91 -11.63 3.08
N GLN A 51 -10.28 -11.98 1.85
CA GLN A 51 -10.12 -13.36 1.38
C GLN A 51 -8.64 -13.75 1.31
N ALA A 52 -7.78 -12.83 0.86
CA ALA A 52 -6.34 -13.07 0.82
C ALA A 52 -5.75 -13.29 2.23
N LEU A 53 -6.15 -12.47 3.19
CA LEU A 53 -5.73 -12.63 4.60
C LEU A 53 -6.24 -13.95 5.21
N ARG A 54 -7.44 -14.40 4.81
CA ARG A 54 -7.99 -15.69 5.24
C ARG A 54 -7.20 -16.85 4.63
N ASP A 55 -6.92 -16.79 3.34
CA ASP A 55 -6.15 -17.83 2.63
C ASP A 55 -4.70 -17.92 3.16
N LEU A 56 -4.16 -16.84 3.71
CA LEU A 56 -2.86 -16.80 4.40
C LEU A 56 -2.94 -17.25 5.87
N GLY A 57 -4.12 -17.53 6.39
CA GLY A 57 -4.32 -17.90 7.80
C GLY A 57 -3.98 -16.80 8.80
N VAL A 58 -4.07 -15.51 8.39
CA VAL A 58 -3.69 -14.35 9.23
C VAL A 58 -4.82 -13.37 9.49
N LEU A 59 -6.03 -13.59 8.97
CA LEU A 59 -7.12 -12.62 9.06
C LEU A 59 -7.42 -12.21 10.50
N GLU A 60 -7.58 -13.17 11.42
CA GLU A 60 -7.90 -12.90 12.82
C GLU A 60 -6.76 -12.15 13.54
N LEU A 61 -5.50 -12.50 13.25
CA LEU A 61 -4.35 -11.79 13.78
C LEU A 61 -4.32 -10.32 13.33
N VAL A 62 -4.66 -10.07 12.06
CA VAL A 62 -4.75 -8.72 11.49
C VAL A 62 -5.92 -7.96 12.11
N ILE A 63 -7.10 -8.59 12.28
CA ILE A 63 -8.26 -7.95 12.93
C ILE A 63 -7.91 -7.52 14.36
N ASN A 64 -7.27 -8.39 15.13
CA ASN A 64 -6.90 -8.11 16.53
C ASN A 64 -5.89 -6.97 16.70
N LYS A 65 -5.12 -6.65 15.65
CA LYS A 65 -4.11 -5.57 15.63
C LYS A 65 -4.57 -4.35 14.85
N SER A 66 -5.83 -4.27 14.45
CA SER A 66 -6.36 -3.19 13.62
C SER A 66 -7.61 -2.55 14.19
N ILE A 67 -7.88 -1.33 13.75
CA ILE A 67 -9.19 -0.70 13.90
C ILE A 67 -9.96 -0.88 12.60
N ARG A 68 -11.23 -1.26 12.71
CA ARG A 68 -12.15 -1.37 11.57
C ARG A 68 -13.06 -0.17 11.51
N THR A 69 -13.20 0.43 10.33
CA THR A 69 -14.23 1.43 10.06
C THR A 69 -14.98 1.13 8.78
N ASN A 70 -16.24 1.53 8.74
CA ASN A 70 -17.12 1.38 7.57
C ASN A 70 -17.38 2.72 6.88
N SER A 71 -16.80 3.80 7.36
CA SER A 71 -17.12 5.15 6.88
C SER A 71 -15.88 5.95 6.54
N LEU A 72 -16.02 6.77 5.52
CA LEU A 72 -15.10 7.81 5.12
C LEU A 72 -15.81 9.15 5.21
N ASN A 73 -15.28 10.08 5.99
CA ASN A 73 -15.70 11.46 6.01
C ASN A 73 -14.89 12.27 5.00
N ILE A 74 -15.56 13.05 4.19
CA ILE A 74 -14.94 13.87 3.15
C ILE A 74 -15.16 15.33 3.51
N TYR A 75 -14.07 16.09 3.50
CA TYR A 75 -14.03 17.52 3.77
C TYR A 75 -13.42 18.27 2.60
N SER A 76 -13.97 19.45 2.29
CA SER A 76 -13.30 20.43 1.45
C SER A 76 -12.85 21.58 2.33
N LYS A 77 -11.55 21.80 2.38
CA LYS A 77 -10.93 22.61 3.43
C LYS A 77 -11.40 22.08 4.81
N ASN A 78 -12.02 22.91 5.62
CA ASN A 78 -12.56 22.50 6.94
C ASN A 78 -14.07 22.23 6.91
N ASN A 79 -14.71 22.32 5.73
CA ASN A 79 -16.14 22.11 5.60
C ASN A 79 -16.46 20.64 5.33
N PHE A 80 -17.29 20.04 6.19
CA PHE A 80 -17.80 18.70 5.97
C PHE A 80 -18.66 18.64 4.71
N LEU A 81 -18.35 17.73 3.80
CA LEU A 81 -19.13 17.51 2.59
C LEU A 81 -20.04 16.31 2.70
N LYS A 82 -19.47 15.17 3.11
CA LYS A 82 -20.18 13.88 3.05
C LYS A 82 -19.53 12.82 3.92
N LYS A 83 -20.37 11.94 4.45
CA LYS A 83 -19.97 10.63 4.99
C LYS A 83 -20.40 9.54 4.00
N THR A 84 -19.47 8.67 3.60
CA THR A 84 -19.72 7.58 2.65
C THR A 84 -19.33 6.23 3.25
N ASN A 85 -20.06 5.18 2.87
CA ASN A 85 -19.74 3.81 3.30
C ASN A 85 -18.63 3.22 2.43
N ILE A 86 -17.61 2.60 3.06
CA ILE A 86 -16.43 2.01 2.42
C ILE A 86 -16.35 0.48 2.58
N LYS A 87 -17.46 -0.18 2.87
CA LYS A 87 -17.56 -1.66 3.05
C LYS A 87 -16.59 -2.27 4.07
N GLY A 88 -16.13 -1.48 5.04
CA GLY A 88 -15.17 -1.90 6.05
C GLY A 88 -13.73 -1.92 5.54
N SER A 89 -12.89 -1.16 6.20
CA SER A 89 -11.43 -1.19 6.04
C SER A 89 -10.79 -1.47 7.39
N LEU A 90 -9.67 -2.17 7.39
CA LEU A 90 -8.83 -2.38 8.57
C LEU A 90 -7.66 -1.41 8.51
N PHE A 91 -7.37 -0.75 9.62
CA PHE A 91 -6.23 0.13 9.77
C PHE A 91 -5.24 -0.49 10.74
N ILE A 92 -4.05 -0.79 10.25
CA ILE A 92 -3.00 -1.51 10.98
C ILE A 92 -1.66 -0.80 10.84
N LYS A 93 -0.82 -0.82 11.88
CA LYS A 93 0.58 -0.41 11.76
C LYS A 93 1.30 -1.33 10.76
N ARG A 94 2.14 -0.75 9.91
CA ARG A 94 2.89 -1.54 8.92
C ARG A 94 3.77 -2.60 9.60
N ASN A 95 4.37 -2.27 10.72
CA ASN A 95 5.21 -3.21 11.47
C ASN A 95 4.41 -4.41 11.98
N ASP A 96 3.21 -4.19 12.53
CA ASP A 96 2.35 -5.29 13.02
C ASP A 96 1.96 -6.24 11.87
N LEU A 97 1.61 -5.70 10.69
CA LEU A 97 1.32 -6.54 9.52
C LEU A 97 2.55 -7.36 9.08
N ILE A 98 3.73 -6.76 9.08
CA ILE A 98 4.98 -7.44 8.75
C ILE A 98 5.27 -8.56 9.76
N GLU A 99 5.14 -8.29 11.06
CA GLU A 99 5.34 -9.31 12.13
C GLU A 99 4.35 -10.46 11.99
N ILE A 100 3.09 -10.18 11.69
CA ILE A 100 2.08 -11.21 11.44
C ILE A 100 2.46 -12.08 10.23
N LEU A 101 2.91 -11.49 9.13
CA LEU A 101 3.35 -12.26 7.97
C LEU A 101 4.60 -13.09 8.26
N LEU A 102 5.55 -12.53 9.02
CA LEU A 102 6.76 -13.23 9.45
C LEU A 102 6.45 -14.44 10.33
N SER A 103 5.41 -14.39 11.17
CA SER A 103 5.01 -15.51 12.02
C SER A 103 4.59 -16.76 11.23
N LYS A 104 4.32 -16.62 9.92
CA LYS A 104 3.98 -17.72 9.01
C LYS A 104 5.20 -18.29 8.27
N ILE A 105 6.37 -17.75 8.49
CA ILE A 105 7.58 -18.06 7.75
C ILE A 105 8.65 -18.55 8.71
N GLY A 106 9.35 -19.63 8.35
CA GLY A 106 10.48 -20.12 9.15
C GLY A 106 11.60 -19.07 9.25
N SER A 107 12.18 -18.91 10.43
CA SER A 107 13.22 -17.90 10.70
C SER A 107 14.47 -18.04 9.83
N ASN A 108 14.75 -19.24 9.35
CA ASN A 108 15.92 -19.56 8.50
C ASN A 108 15.69 -19.27 7.00
N LYS A 109 14.52 -18.75 6.62
CA LYS A 109 14.18 -18.47 5.21
C LYS A 109 14.69 -17.11 4.72
N ILE A 110 15.05 -16.19 5.62
CA ILE A 110 15.47 -14.84 5.26
C ILE A 110 16.99 -14.71 5.31
N VAL A 111 17.55 -14.20 4.22
CA VAL A 111 18.99 -13.92 4.07
C VAL A 111 19.16 -12.40 3.94
N PHE A 112 19.68 -11.77 4.97
CA PHE A 112 19.91 -10.33 5.03
C PHE A 112 21.19 -9.91 4.30
N ASN A 113 21.36 -8.59 4.08
CA ASN A 113 22.51 -7.99 3.39
C ASN A 113 22.70 -8.53 1.97
N LYS A 114 21.61 -8.88 1.28
CA LYS A 114 21.63 -9.37 -0.10
C LYS A 114 20.73 -8.52 -0.97
N GLN A 115 21.35 -7.74 -1.87
CA GLN A 115 20.65 -6.92 -2.83
C GLN A 115 20.32 -7.71 -4.09
N PHE A 116 19.13 -7.47 -4.65
CA PHE A 116 18.75 -8.00 -5.95
C PHE A 116 19.67 -7.46 -7.05
N ASN A 117 20.12 -8.34 -7.92
CA ASN A 117 20.92 -7.99 -9.08
C ASN A 117 20.50 -8.86 -10.26
N ASP A 118 19.79 -8.27 -11.23
CA ASP A 118 19.23 -8.94 -12.42
C ASP A 118 20.31 -9.66 -13.24
N LYS A 119 21.56 -9.16 -13.19
CA LYS A 119 22.68 -9.75 -13.96
C LYS A 119 23.25 -11.03 -13.33
N LYS A 120 22.90 -11.30 -12.06
CA LYS A 120 23.40 -12.46 -11.30
C LYS A 120 22.26 -13.38 -10.84
N THR A 121 21.14 -13.42 -11.56
CA THR A 121 20.09 -14.39 -11.26
C THR A 121 20.59 -15.81 -11.54
N PHE A 122 20.34 -16.71 -10.61
CA PHE A 122 20.72 -18.11 -10.79
C PHE A 122 19.89 -18.71 -11.92
N LYS A 123 20.56 -19.33 -12.90
CA LYS A 123 19.92 -19.86 -14.11
C LYS A 123 18.92 -21.00 -13.85
N THR A 124 19.03 -21.64 -12.68
CA THR A 124 18.26 -22.84 -12.29
C THR A 124 17.07 -22.54 -11.36
N ASP A 125 16.91 -21.28 -10.91
CA ASP A 125 15.92 -20.93 -9.91
C ASP A 125 14.89 -19.93 -10.46
N LEU A 126 13.66 -20.02 -9.98
CA LEU A 126 12.68 -19.00 -10.22
C LEU A 126 12.98 -17.76 -9.37
N ASN A 127 13.20 -16.63 -10.03
CA ASN A 127 13.49 -15.38 -9.37
C ASN A 127 12.28 -14.45 -9.36
N ILE A 128 11.94 -13.92 -8.19
CA ILE A 128 10.77 -13.06 -7.98
C ILE A 128 11.24 -11.74 -7.35
N ASP A 129 11.03 -10.63 -8.06
CA ASP A 129 11.32 -9.29 -7.57
C ASP A 129 10.12 -8.74 -6.78
N ALA A 130 10.32 -8.61 -5.47
CA ALA A 130 9.42 -7.97 -4.51
C ALA A 130 10.09 -6.77 -3.83
N THR A 131 11.13 -6.19 -4.42
CA THR A 131 11.95 -5.13 -3.79
C THR A 131 11.29 -3.76 -3.75
N GLY A 132 10.12 -3.62 -4.35
CA GLY A 132 9.38 -2.37 -4.45
C GLY A 132 9.68 -1.59 -5.74
N GLY A 133 8.99 -0.47 -5.91
CA GLY A 133 9.14 0.38 -7.09
C GLY A 133 10.53 1.03 -7.13
N ARG A 134 11.27 0.77 -8.20
CA ARG A 134 12.61 1.34 -8.40
C ARG A 134 12.59 2.53 -9.36
N GLU A 135 11.81 2.41 -10.40
CA GLU A 135 11.73 3.38 -11.49
C GLU A 135 10.27 3.55 -11.88
N GLY A 136 9.74 4.72 -11.62
CA GLY A 136 8.40 5.10 -12.01
C GLY A 136 8.41 6.51 -12.58
N LEU A 137 7.32 6.89 -13.21
CA LEU A 137 7.12 8.26 -13.65
C LEU A 137 6.90 9.15 -12.41
N ASP A 138 7.57 10.29 -12.36
CA ASP A 138 7.33 11.30 -11.32
C ASP A 138 5.90 11.84 -11.47
N SER A 139 5.15 11.76 -10.39
CA SER A 139 3.76 12.26 -10.36
C SER A 139 3.67 13.78 -10.16
N GLY A 140 4.78 14.47 -9.95
CA GLY A 140 4.80 15.86 -9.54
C GLY A 140 4.25 16.10 -8.13
N ARG A 141 4.24 15.06 -7.27
CA ARG A 141 3.71 15.11 -5.90
C ARG A 141 4.71 14.64 -4.88
N ILE A 142 4.56 15.17 -3.68
CA ILE A 142 5.39 14.86 -2.51
C ILE A 142 4.47 14.43 -1.37
N ALA A 143 4.82 13.38 -0.66
CA ALA A 143 4.11 12.89 0.51
C ALA A 143 4.95 12.97 1.79
N SER A 144 4.29 13.26 2.89
CA SER A 144 4.75 13.07 4.27
C SER A 144 3.73 12.23 5.01
N TRP A 145 4.15 11.45 5.99
CA TRP A 145 3.26 10.62 6.81
C TRP A 145 3.84 10.38 8.18
N GLY A 146 2.97 10.00 9.10
CA GLY A 146 3.36 9.63 10.45
C GLY A 146 2.26 8.86 11.19
N VAL A 147 2.66 8.34 12.33
CA VAL A 147 1.79 7.80 13.37
C VAL A 147 2.06 8.58 14.64
N THR A 148 1.01 9.13 15.24
CA THR A 148 1.10 10.01 16.41
C THR A 148 0.07 9.64 17.45
N ASN A 149 0.31 9.97 18.71
CA ASN A 149 -0.66 9.76 19.77
C ASN A 149 -1.73 10.84 19.74
N LEU A 150 -2.97 10.48 20.02
CA LEU A 150 -4.05 11.43 20.22
C LEU A 150 -4.08 11.91 21.67
N LEU A 151 -4.36 13.20 21.88
CA LEU A 151 -4.63 13.74 23.21
C LEU A 151 -5.92 13.14 23.78
N ALA A 152 -6.06 13.09 25.10
CA ALA A 152 -7.18 12.44 25.77
C ALA A 152 -8.56 13.00 25.36
N ASN A 153 -8.64 14.29 25.06
CA ASN A 153 -9.87 15.00 24.68
C ASN A 153 -9.98 15.26 23.15
N HIS A 154 -9.43 14.35 22.36
CA HIS A 154 -9.48 14.49 20.89
C HIS A 154 -10.92 14.43 20.34
N ASP A 155 -11.10 15.06 19.20
CA ASP A 155 -12.38 15.12 18.50
C ASP A 155 -12.82 13.73 18.00
N LYS A 156 -14.10 13.41 18.15
CA LYS A 156 -14.68 12.12 17.71
C LYS A 156 -14.43 11.84 16.22
N MET A 157 -14.22 12.88 15.41
CA MET A 157 -13.90 12.74 13.99
C MET A 157 -12.65 11.89 13.73
N PHE A 158 -11.66 11.90 14.64
CA PHE A 158 -10.44 11.10 14.48
C PHE A 158 -10.60 9.61 14.76
N ARG A 159 -11.81 9.17 15.14
CA ARG A 159 -12.16 7.74 15.25
C ARG A 159 -12.60 7.11 13.94
N GLU A 160 -12.62 7.88 12.85
CA GLU A 160 -13.01 7.44 11.52
C GLU A 160 -11.94 7.79 10.49
N LEU A 161 -12.08 7.26 9.28
CA LEU A 161 -11.25 7.66 8.14
C LEU A 161 -11.72 9.03 7.64
N ASN A 162 -10.80 9.98 7.51
CA ASN A 162 -11.09 11.31 7.01
C ASN A 162 -10.20 11.65 5.81
N LEU A 163 -10.80 12.31 4.82
CA LEU A 163 -10.12 12.91 3.69
C LEU A 163 -10.41 14.43 3.69
N PHE A 164 -9.37 15.23 3.85
CA PHE A 164 -9.43 16.70 3.75
C PHE A 164 -8.77 17.13 2.45
N MET A 165 -9.53 17.77 1.58
CA MET A 165 -9.09 18.27 0.27
C MET A 165 -8.88 19.78 0.31
N PHE A 166 -7.73 20.23 -0.18
CA PHE A 166 -7.33 21.63 -0.29
C PHE A 166 -6.78 21.93 -1.68
N PRO A 167 -6.67 23.20 -2.07
CA PRO A 167 -6.00 23.57 -3.30
C PRO A 167 -4.54 23.06 -3.33
N GLY A 168 -4.23 22.16 -4.27
CA GLY A 168 -2.90 21.61 -4.47
C GLY A 168 -2.42 20.61 -3.42
N MET A 169 -3.25 20.24 -2.42
CA MET A 169 -2.87 19.30 -1.37
C MET A 169 -4.07 18.58 -0.75
N HIS A 170 -3.82 17.49 -0.04
CA HIS A 170 -4.83 16.82 0.79
C HIS A 170 -4.20 16.10 1.97
N LEU A 171 -5.00 15.85 2.99
CA LEU A 171 -4.65 15.12 4.18
C LEU A 171 -5.61 13.94 4.35
N VAL A 172 -5.08 12.77 4.66
CA VAL A 172 -5.85 11.60 5.06
C VAL A 172 -5.49 11.25 6.49
N THR A 173 -6.49 11.00 7.34
CA THR A 173 -6.29 10.54 8.73
C THR A 173 -7.16 9.34 9.03
N TYR A 174 -6.65 8.41 9.84
CA TYR A 174 -7.41 7.27 10.33
C TYR A 174 -6.88 6.75 11.66
N PRO A 175 -7.78 6.20 12.51
CA PRO A 175 -7.40 5.71 13.83
C PRO A 175 -6.58 4.42 13.76
N LEU A 176 -5.76 4.23 14.78
CA LEU A 176 -5.04 3.00 15.08
C LEU A 176 -5.32 2.56 16.50
N ILE A 177 -4.98 1.31 16.85
CA ILE A 177 -5.00 0.84 18.23
C ILE A 177 -4.11 1.74 19.12
N ASP A 178 -4.25 1.61 20.42
CA ASP A 178 -3.48 2.36 21.43
C ASP A 178 -3.66 3.88 21.35
N ASN A 179 -4.87 4.34 20.99
CA ASN A 179 -5.20 5.76 20.86
C ASN A 179 -4.24 6.53 19.95
N GLN A 180 -3.84 5.91 18.87
CA GLN A 180 -2.97 6.51 17.86
C GLN A 180 -3.73 6.91 16.60
N LEU A 181 -3.17 7.87 15.88
CA LEU A 181 -3.66 8.37 14.61
C LEU A 181 -2.57 8.21 13.54
N SER A 182 -2.93 7.61 12.42
CA SER A 182 -2.13 7.71 11.22
C SER A 182 -2.58 8.92 10.40
N TRP A 183 -1.61 9.62 9.84
CA TRP A 183 -1.88 10.71 8.93
C TRP A 183 -0.95 10.63 7.71
N THR A 184 -1.48 11.04 6.56
CA THR A 184 -0.74 11.13 5.30
C THR A 184 -1.08 12.45 4.63
N TYR A 185 -0.07 13.29 4.46
CA TYR A 185 -0.16 14.58 3.79
C TYR A 185 0.49 14.51 2.41
N ILE A 186 -0.24 14.84 1.37
CA ILE A 186 0.25 14.82 -0.01
C ILE A 186 -0.03 16.18 -0.65
N ARG A 187 0.99 16.75 -1.30
CA ARG A 187 0.89 18.02 -2.02
C ARG A 187 1.56 17.94 -3.38
N LYS A 188 1.21 18.85 -4.27
CA LYS A 188 1.97 19.10 -5.51
C LYS A 188 3.38 19.61 -5.17
N SER A 189 4.38 19.21 -5.93
CA SER A 189 5.78 19.55 -5.63
C SER A 189 6.08 21.05 -5.74
N ASN A 190 5.34 21.77 -6.59
CA ASN A 190 5.42 23.21 -6.78
C ASN A 190 4.61 24.02 -5.75
N ASN A 191 3.77 23.36 -4.94
CA ASN A 191 2.97 24.03 -3.92
C ASN A 191 3.82 24.27 -2.67
N LYS A 192 3.80 25.51 -2.14
CA LYS A 192 4.49 25.82 -0.88
C LYS A 192 3.90 24.99 0.25
N LYS A 193 4.75 24.59 1.20
CA LYS A 193 4.30 23.93 2.43
C LYS A 193 3.33 24.88 3.16
N ASN A 194 2.09 24.42 3.37
CA ASN A 194 1.18 25.10 4.26
C ASN A 194 1.02 24.25 5.54
N ASN A 195 2.06 24.29 6.36
CA ASN A 195 2.11 23.50 7.60
C ASN A 195 1.05 23.95 8.60
N ASP A 196 0.63 25.22 8.56
CA ASP A 196 -0.33 25.79 9.52
C ASP A 196 -1.71 25.11 9.37
N ILE A 197 -2.19 24.94 8.14
CA ILE A 197 -3.46 24.21 7.89
C ILE A 197 -3.39 22.78 8.45
N ILE A 198 -2.26 22.11 8.29
CA ILE A 198 -2.09 20.74 8.78
C ILE A 198 -2.04 20.73 10.32
N LYS A 199 -1.34 21.71 10.92
CA LYS A 199 -1.31 21.88 12.38
C LYS A 199 -2.70 22.15 12.93
N ASP A 200 -3.48 23.03 12.30
CA ASP A 200 -4.85 23.35 12.72
C ASP A 200 -5.77 22.13 12.73
N ILE A 201 -5.67 21.26 11.71
CA ILE A 201 -6.46 20.02 11.64
C ILE A 201 -5.96 19.00 12.68
N LEU A 202 -4.65 18.87 12.81
CA LEU A 202 -4.02 17.88 13.67
C LEU A 202 -3.73 18.42 15.09
N HIS A 203 -4.29 19.58 15.50
CA HIS A 203 -4.06 20.17 16.82
C HIS A 203 -4.30 19.23 18.02
N PRO A 204 -5.18 18.20 17.95
CA PRO A 204 -5.36 17.25 19.03
C PRO A 204 -4.23 16.20 19.14
N ILE A 205 -3.18 16.31 18.36
CA ILE A 205 -2.05 15.40 18.38
C ILE A 205 -1.03 15.88 19.41
N ASP A 206 -0.62 14.98 20.32
CA ASP A 206 0.56 15.19 21.15
C ASP A 206 1.80 14.97 20.28
N ASP A 207 2.28 16.03 19.64
CA ASP A 207 3.42 15.89 18.75
C ASP A 207 4.44 17.02 18.90
N ARG A 208 5.34 16.83 19.83
CA ARG A 208 6.53 17.66 20.00
C ARG A 208 7.49 17.61 18.79
N ASN A 209 7.31 16.62 17.90
CA ASN A 209 8.16 16.40 16.73
C ASN A 209 7.40 16.56 15.40
N PHE A 210 6.17 17.07 15.38
CA PHE A 210 5.33 17.16 14.20
C PHE A 210 6.02 17.85 13.02
N GLU A 211 6.75 18.95 13.28
CA GLU A 211 7.49 19.64 12.23
C GLU A 211 8.60 18.78 11.61
N ALA A 212 9.29 18.01 12.43
CA ALA A 212 10.31 17.07 11.96
C ALA A 212 9.71 15.96 11.10
N LEU A 213 8.54 15.43 11.49
CA LEU A 213 7.83 14.41 10.73
C LEU A 213 7.32 14.93 9.38
N ILE A 214 6.68 16.11 9.38
CA ILE A 214 6.14 16.72 8.14
C ILE A 214 7.25 17.21 7.19
N SER A 215 8.46 17.40 7.70
CA SER A 215 9.62 17.77 6.88
C SER A 215 10.20 16.59 6.10
N LYS A 216 10.02 15.36 6.59
CA LYS A 216 10.41 14.15 5.88
C LYS A 216 9.46 13.93 4.71
N THR A 217 9.94 14.16 3.50
CA THR A 217 9.13 14.06 2.29
C THR A 217 9.69 13.03 1.34
N ILE A 218 8.80 12.34 0.63
CA ILE A 218 9.16 11.43 -0.46
C ILE A 218 8.43 11.89 -1.73
N ARG A 219 9.15 11.91 -2.85
CA ARG A 219 8.52 12.06 -4.18
C ARG A 219 7.73 10.82 -4.50
N LEU A 220 6.51 11.02 -5.00
CA LEU A 220 5.63 9.95 -5.40
C LEU A 220 5.82 9.62 -6.88
N HIS A 221 6.11 8.35 -7.14
CA HIS A 221 6.23 7.79 -8.47
C HIS A 221 5.15 6.75 -8.72
N PHE A 222 4.86 6.46 -9.99
CA PHE A 222 3.92 5.41 -10.38
C PHE A 222 4.41 4.71 -11.64
N LYS A 223 4.07 3.44 -11.81
CA LYS A 223 4.27 2.72 -13.07
C LYS A 223 3.20 3.13 -14.08
N ASN A 224 3.59 3.42 -15.32
CA ASN A 224 2.62 3.77 -16.37
C ASN A 224 1.71 2.58 -16.71
N LYS A 225 2.28 1.39 -16.73
CA LYS A 225 1.60 0.12 -16.99
C LYS A 225 2.03 -0.93 -15.98
N CYS A 226 1.05 -1.64 -15.42
CA CYS A 226 1.31 -2.77 -14.54
C CYS A 226 1.77 -3.99 -15.33
N ASN A 227 2.78 -4.70 -14.83
CA ASN A 227 3.28 -5.92 -15.45
C ASN A 227 3.87 -6.83 -14.38
N TYR A 228 3.74 -8.15 -14.55
CA TYR A 228 4.33 -9.17 -13.68
C TYR A 228 5.63 -9.76 -14.22
N LEU A 229 5.95 -9.55 -15.48
CA LEU A 229 7.18 -10.00 -16.09
C LEU A 229 8.07 -8.80 -16.40
N ASN A 230 9.35 -8.87 -16.05
CA ASN A 230 10.29 -7.86 -16.46
C ASN A 230 10.47 -7.90 -18.01
N ASP A 231 11.10 -6.87 -18.58
CA ASP A 231 11.27 -6.74 -20.04
C ASP A 231 11.97 -7.95 -20.68
N ASN A 232 12.86 -8.61 -19.92
CA ASN A 232 13.56 -9.82 -20.37
C ASN A 232 12.77 -11.11 -20.12
N LYS A 233 11.56 -11.04 -19.54
CA LYS A 233 10.67 -12.15 -19.17
C LYS A 233 11.31 -13.26 -18.32
N LYS A 234 12.38 -12.93 -17.59
CA LYS A 234 13.14 -13.88 -16.76
C LYS A 234 12.88 -13.78 -15.27
N VAL A 235 12.21 -12.71 -14.85
CA VAL A 235 11.93 -12.41 -13.45
C VAL A 235 10.47 -12.04 -13.31
N LEU A 236 9.78 -12.65 -12.35
CA LEU A 236 8.45 -12.22 -11.94
C LEU A 236 8.57 -11.02 -11.00
N GLU A 237 7.82 -9.98 -11.28
CA GLU A 237 7.68 -8.80 -10.41
C GLU A 237 6.38 -8.88 -9.63
N ILE A 238 6.38 -8.54 -8.33
CA ILE A 238 5.17 -8.48 -7.49
C ILE A 238 5.16 -7.22 -6.62
N GLY A 239 3.97 -6.81 -6.19
CA GLY A 239 3.81 -5.59 -5.40
C GLY A 239 4.23 -4.35 -6.18
N ASP A 240 4.88 -3.38 -5.52
CA ASP A 240 5.29 -2.13 -6.17
C ASP A 240 6.30 -2.34 -7.30
N ALA A 241 7.01 -3.47 -7.35
CA ALA A 241 7.83 -3.82 -8.52
C ALA A 241 6.96 -4.04 -9.77
N ALA A 242 5.79 -4.64 -9.63
CA ALA A 242 4.84 -4.89 -10.72
C ALA A 242 3.90 -3.71 -10.98
N HIS A 243 3.44 -3.00 -9.93
CA HIS A 243 2.34 -2.04 -10.02
C HIS A 243 2.44 -0.90 -9.00
N GLN A 244 3.50 -0.15 -9.03
CA GLN A 244 3.65 1.03 -8.17
C GLN A 244 2.52 2.03 -8.41
N PHE A 245 1.59 2.13 -7.46
CA PHE A 245 0.45 3.05 -7.49
C PHE A 245 0.73 4.34 -6.73
N LEU A 246 0.00 5.40 -7.10
CA LEU A 246 -0.17 6.53 -6.19
C LEU A 246 -1.06 6.12 -5.00
N PRO A 247 -0.83 6.65 -3.79
CA PRO A 247 -1.52 6.17 -2.57
C PRO A 247 -3.00 6.57 -2.45
N HIS A 248 -3.56 7.26 -3.43
CA HIS A 248 -4.89 7.91 -3.40
C HIS A 248 -6.09 6.94 -3.36
N LEU A 249 -5.86 5.64 -3.46
CA LEU A 249 -6.87 4.58 -3.27
C LEU A 249 -6.51 3.60 -2.16
N ALA A 250 -5.39 3.81 -1.46
CA ALA A 250 -4.87 2.90 -0.44
C ALA A 250 -4.78 1.42 -0.89
N GLN A 251 -4.45 1.17 -2.16
CA GLN A 251 -4.46 -0.18 -2.74
C GLN A 251 -3.07 -0.85 -2.79
N GLY A 252 -1.97 -0.13 -2.54
CA GLY A 252 -0.62 -0.70 -2.66
C GLY A 252 -0.42 -1.96 -1.82
N ALA A 253 -0.63 -1.87 -0.50
CA ALA A 253 -0.48 -3.00 0.40
C ALA A 253 -1.51 -4.13 0.15
N THR A 254 -2.78 -3.75 -0.09
CA THR A 254 -3.85 -4.70 -0.42
C THR A 254 -3.49 -5.51 -1.66
N GLN A 255 -3.05 -4.86 -2.74
CA GLN A 255 -2.70 -5.56 -3.96
C GLN A 255 -1.40 -6.37 -3.82
N SER A 256 -0.45 -5.91 -3.01
CA SER A 256 0.77 -6.67 -2.67
C SER A 256 0.45 -7.98 -1.93
N LEU A 257 -0.49 -7.97 -0.98
CA LEU A 257 -0.96 -9.19 -0.30
C LEU A 257 -1.60 -10.17 -1.29
N ILE A 258 -2.46 -9.65 -2.17
CA ILE A 258 -3.16 -10.48 -3.17
C ILE A 258 -2.16 -11.06 -4.18
N ASP A 259 -1.11 -10.33 -4.55
CA ASP A 259 -0.09 -10.82 -5.49
C ASP A 259 0.65 -12.04 -4.97
N GLY A 260 1.02 -12.03 -3.69
CA GLY A 260 1.69 -13.20 -3.09
C GLY A 260 0.88 -14.48 -3.27
N LEU A 261 -0.41 -14.42 -2.97
CA LEU A 261 -1.34 -15.54 -3.19
C LEU A 261 -1.56 -15.87 -4.67
N PHE A 262 -1.69 -14.85 -5.50
CA PHE A 262 -1.95 -15.02 -6.92
C PHE A 262 -0.80 -15.77 -7.60
N ILE A 263 0.45 -15.37 -7.32
CA ILE A 263 1.64 -16.02 -7.87
C ILE A 263 1.82 -17.42 -7.27
N SER A 264 1.63 -17.58 -5.95
CA SER A 264 1.67 -18.90 -5.32
C SER A 264 0.67 -19.89 -5.96
N LYS A 265 -0.59 -19.47 -6.21
CA LYS A 265 -1.59 -20.29 -6.88
C LYS A 265 -1.18 -20.67 -8.31
N TYR A 266 -0.53 -19.78 -9.05
CA TYR A 266 0.01 -20.10 -10.37
C TYR A 266 1.09 -21.17 -10.29
N LEU A 267 2.04 -21.01 -9.38
CA LEU A 267 3.17 -21.93 -9.21
C LEU A 267 2.68 -23.34 -8.80
N ILE A 268 1.76 -23.41 -7.84
CA ILE A 268 1.17 -24.69 -7.39
C ILE A 268 0.44 -25.37 -8.54
N LYS A 269 -0.41 -24.63 -9.29
CA LYS A 269 -1.18 -25.18 -10.42
C LYS A 269 -0.27 -25.75 -11.53
N ASN A 270 0.92 -25.23 -11.69
CA ASN A 270 1.89 -25.66 -12.68
C ASN A 270 3.00 -26.55 -12.07
N ASN A 271 2.76 -27.18 -10.92
CA ASN A 271 3.69 -28.09 -10.24
C ASN A 271 5.09 -27.47 -10.01
N PHE A 272 5.13 -26.17 -9.80
CA PHE A 272 6.38 -25.42 -9.63
C PHE A 272 7.36 -25.57 -10.79
N ASP A 273 6.85 -25.57 -12.02
CA ASP A 273 7.68 -25.71 -13.23
C ASP A 273 8.71 -24.59 -13.32
N GLU A 274 9.97 -24.91 -13.67
CA GLU A 274 11.07 -23.94 -13.71
C GLU A 274 10.88 -22.89 -14.81
N TYR A 275 10.11 -23.26 -15.83
CA TYR A 275 9.82 -22.37 -16.95
C TYR A 275 8.44 -21.78 -16.83
N ILE A 276 8.38 -20.46 -16.68
CA ILE A 276 7.14 -19.73 -16.86
C ILE A 276 6.84 -19.71 -18.36
N ASP A 277 5.89 -20.53 -18.76
CA ASP A 277 5.34 -20.43 -20.11
C ASP A 277 4.66 -19.08 -20.28
N ASP A 278 5.25 -18.21 -21.11
CA ASP A 278 4.79 -16.83 -21.31
C ASP A 278 3.31 -16.75 -21.69
N GLN A 279 2.83 -17.69 -22.52
CA GLN A 279 1.44 -17.68 -22.95
C GLN A 279 0.50 -18.10 -21.83
N LYS A 280 0.80 -19.20 -21.16
CA LYS A 280 0.00 -19.67 -20.01
C LYS A 280 -0.05 -18.65 -18.90
N PHE A 281 1.09 -18.03 -18.56
CA PHE A 281 1.15 -16.99 -17.53
C PHE A 281 0.41 -15.72 -17.98
N SER A 282 0.52 -15.31 -19.23
CA SER A 282 -0.21 -14.17 -19.81
C SER A 282 -1.72 -14.40 -19.69
N ASP A 283 -2.20 -15.58 -20.06
CA ASP A 283 -3.62 -15.91 -19.97
C ASP A 283 -4.11 -15.96 -18.51
N PHE A 284 -3.31 -16.53 -17.60
CA PHE A 284 -3.60 -16.55 -16.18
C PHE A 284 -3.64 -15.13 -15.57
N SER A 285 -2.70 -14.28 -15.92
CA SER A 285 -2.55 -12.94 -15.33
C SER A 285 -3.42 -11.86 -15.97
N ARG A 286 -4.00 -12.09 -17.15
CA ARG A 286 -4.73 -11.09 -17.96
C ARG A 286 -5.77 -10.30 -17.17
N ARG A 287 -6.70 -10.99 -16.50
CA ARG A 287 -7.78 -10.33 -15.74
C ARG A 287 -7.23 -9.53 -14.56
N ARG A 288 -6.21 -10.07 -13.91
CA ARG A 288 -5.54 -9.40 -12.78
C ARG A 288 -4.87 -8.11 -13.25
N LEU A 289 -4.11 -8.15 -14.34
CA LEU A 289 -3.46 -6.97 -14.93
C LEU A 289 -4.46 -5.91 -15.38
N GLN A 290 -5.60 -6.30 -15.94
CA GLN A 290 -6.67 -5.37 -16.28
C GLN A 290 -7.19 -4.64 -15.02
N LEU A 291 -7.41 -5.36 -13.92
CA LEU A 291 -7.81 -4.76 -12.64
C LEU A 291 -6.76 -3.81 -12.11
N LEU A 292 -5.48 -4.22 -12.08
CA LEU A 292 -4.38 -3.41 -11.58
C LEU A 292 -4.21 -2.12 -12.40
N ASN A 293 -4.32 -2.20 -13.73
CA ASN A 293 -4.27 -1.02 -14.59
C ASN A 293 -5.45 -0.07 -14.35
N LYS A 294 -6.65 -0.61 -14.07
CA LYS A 294 -7.82 0.20 -13.67
C LYS A 294 -7.59 0.91 -12.34
N ILE A 295 -7.05 0.21 -11.33
CA ILE A 295 -6.69 0.80 -10.03
C ILE A 295 -5.65 1.90 -10.22
N ASN A 296 -4.61 1.64 -11.02
CA ASN A 296 -3.57 2.63 -11.31
C ASN A 296 -4.15 3.90 -11.95
N PHE A 297 -4.99 3.74 -12.96
CA PHE A 297 -5.67 4.87 -13.61
C PHE A 297 -6.54 5.66 -12.63
N GLN A 298 -7.37 4.98 -11.84
CA GLN A 298 -8.24 5.63 -10.86
C GLN A 298 -7.44 6.35 -9.77
N SER A 299 -6.32 5.78 -9.30
CA SER A 299 -5.48 6.44 -8.29
C SER A 299 -4.88 7.74 -8.80
N ARG A 300 -4.55 7.81 -10.10
CA ARG A 300 -4.07 9.03 -10.76
C ARG A 300 -5.16 10.09 -10.89
N ILE A 301 -6.37 9.69 -11.30
CA ILE A 301 -7.52 10.61 -11.33
C ILE A 301 -7.81 11.17 -9.93
N ASN A 302 -7.83 10.33 -8.90
CA ASN A 302 -8.07 10.80 -7.54
C ASN A 302 -6.99 11.76 -7.07
N ALA A 303 -5.73 11.56 -7.50
CA ALA A 303 -4.65 12.48 -7.21
C ALA A 303 -4.93 13.90 -7.73
N ASP A 304 -5.50 14.02 -8.92
CA ASP A 304 -5.88 15.30 -9.51
C ASP A 304 -7.12 15.88 -8.84
N VAL A 305 -8.16 15.05 -8.64
CA VAL A 305 -9.44 15.46 -8.04
C VAL A 305 -9.28 15.97 -6.60
N PHE A 306 -8.45 15.29 -5.78
CA PHE A 306 -8.25 15.71 -4.39
C PHE A 306 -7.49 17.03 -4.26
N GLN A 307 -6.73 17.40 -5.28
CA GLN A 307 -5.81 18.54 -5.28
C GLN A 307 -6.17 19.62 -6.31
N ILE A 308 -7.46 19.76 -6.69
CA ILE A 308 -7.91 20.80 -7.60
C ILE A 308 -7.62 22.19 -6.98
N GLU A 309 -6.88 23.04 -7.71
CA GLU A 309 -6.50 24.38 -7.28
C GLU A 309 -7.53 25.45 -7.70
N ASN A 310 -8.14 25.27 -8.87
CA ASN A 310 -9.13 26.22 -9.38
C ASN A 310 -10.39 26.20 -8.49
N GLN A 311 -10.77 27.37 -7.95
CA GLN A 311 -11.87 27.50 -7.00
C GLN A 311 -13.23 27.12 -7.63
N PHE A 312 -13.48 27.47 -8.88
CA PHE A 312 -14.72 27.12 -9.56
C PHE A 312 -14.82 25.60 -9.76
N ILE A 313 -13.78 24.96 -10.27
CA ILE A 313 -13.75 23.51 -10.49
C ILE A 313 -13.83 22.75 -9.16
N SER A 314 -13.17 23.22 -8.11
CA SER A 314 -13.29 22.61 -6.78
C SER A 314 -14.69 22.75 -6.21
N GLY A 315 -15.39 23.86 -6.47
CA GLY A 315 -16.79 24.03 -6.10
C GLY A 315 -17.71 23.03 -6.82
N VAL A 316 -17.50 22.80 -8.11
CA VAL A 316 -18.22 21.78 -8.89
C VAL A 316 -17.94 20.37 -8.33
N ARG A 317 -16.68 20.04 -8.05
CA ARG A 317 -16.30 18.78 -7.39
C ARG A 317 -17.05 18.59 -6.08
N ASP A 318 -17.04 19.60 -5.22
CA ASP A 318 -17.64 19.55 -3.88
C ASP A 318 -19.16 19.35 -3.97
N PHE A 319 -19.80 20.03 -4.93
CA PHE A 319 -21.23 19.82 -5.24
C PHE A 319 -21.49 18.37 -5.68
N VAL A 320 -20.71 17.83 -6.63
CA VAL A 320 -20.85 16.45 -7.11
C VAL A 320 -20.67 15.46 -5.97
N ILE A 321 -19.65 15.64 -5.13
CA ILE A 321 -19.39 14.74 -3.98
C ILE A 321 -20.57 14.77 -3.01
N ARG A 322 -21.12 15.96 -2.72
CA ARG A 322 -22.22 16.13 -1.76
C ARG A 322 -23.49 15.42 -2.20
N PHE A 323 -23.82 15.50 -3.48
CA PHE A 323 -25.11 15.04 -4.01
C PHE A 323 -25.05 13.69 -4.74
N ASN A 324 -23.86 13.21 -5.11
CA ASN A 324 -23.74 11.89 -5.73
C ASN A 324 -23.86 10.80 -4.66
N THR A 325 -24.96 10.06 -4.65
CA THR A 325 -25.11 8.85 -3.83
C THR A 325 -24.44 7.70 -4.57
N PRO A 326 -23.38 7.06 -4.05
CA PRO A 326 -23.00 5.78 -4.59
C PRO A 326 -24.12 4.79 -4.29
N SER A 327 -24.63 4.16 -5.33
CA SER A 327 -25.53 3.00 -5.26
C SER A 327 -24.85 1.80 -4.59
#